data_7ec5eaa62ee160817a2aed03cc0bc2cd
#
_entry.id   7ec5eaa62ee160817a2aed03cc0bc2cd
#
_cell.length_a   1.000
_cell.length_b   1.000
_cell.length_c   1.000
_cell.angle_alpha   90.00
_cell.angle_beta   90.00
_cell.angle_gamma   90.00
#
_symmetry.space_group_name_H-M   'P 1'
#
loop_
_entity.id
_entity.type
_entity.pdbx_description
1 polymer ?
#
loop_
_entity_poly.entity_id
_entity_poly.type
_entity_poly.pdbx_seq_one_letter_code
_entity_poly.pdbx_strand_id
1 'polypeptide(L)'
;FRYNNLAHNTLSFDNKYQNVNGYATITDFSDNENYMYAIADLTKIYEGQAKEVKRGVAIVDSHYAAVRDEVKTLGQPTVIRWNMVTEAQPAIIGEHTIQLSQNGEKLLLEVESPAKVRMKTWSATSPNSWDAKNPGVTFVGFEAELRPNATEVLQVKLIPEGNFDSNKEIMPLTDWKNN
;
A
#
# COMPACT_ATOMS: atom_id res chain seq x y z
N PHE A 1 -0.90 -8.19 -18.64
CA PHE A 1 -0.40 -8.26 -17.23
C PHE A 1 -0.26 -6.87 -16.63
N ARG A 2 0.48 -5.94 -17.29
CA ARG A 2 0.74 -4.57 -16.75
C ARG A 2 -0.50 -3.71 -16.51
N TYR A 3 -1.63 -4.03 -17.10
CA TYR A 3 -2.87 -3.23 -16.99
C TYR A 3 -3.80 -3.65 -15.86
N ASN A 4 -3.49 -4.71 -15.12
CA ASN A 4 -4.31 -5.15 -14.00
C ASN A 4 -3.72 -4.72 -12.65
N ASN A 5 -4.56 -4.66 -11.62
CA ASN A 5 -4.18 -4.22 -10.28
C ASN A 5 -3.09 -5.07 -9.60
N LEU A 6 -2.87 -6.31 -10.03
CA LEU A 6 -1.83 -7.17 -9.44
C LEU A 6 -0.42 -6.70 -9.80
N ALA A 7 -0.29 -5.82 -10.81
CA ALA A 7 0.97 -5.24 -11.27
C ALA A 7 1.11 -3.74 -10.90
N HIS A 8 0.30 -3.22 -9.97
CA HIS A 8 0.30 -1.81 -9.57
C HIS A 8 0.48 -1.63 -8.06
N ASN A 9 0.81 -0.39 -7.63
CA ASN A 9 0.95 0.01 -6.23
C ASN A 9 -0.43 0.15 -5.58
N THR A 10 -1.13 -0.96 -5.39
CA THR A 10 -2.50 -0.95 -4.90
C THR A 10 -2.82 -2.22 -4.11
N LEU A 11 -4.06 -2.32 -3.66
CA LEU A 11 -4.58 -3.50 -2.96
C LEU A 11 -5.10 -4.54 -3.96
N SER A 12 -5.08 -5.80 -3.56
CA SER A 12 -5.91 -6.84 -4.15
C SER A 12 -6.52 -7.72 -3.06
N PHE A 13 -7.78 -8.07 -3.22
CA PHE A 13 -8.56 -8.91 -2.33
C PHE A 13 -8.66 -10.31 -2.95
N ASP A 14 -8.17 -11.35 -2.27
CA ASP A 14 -8.17 -12.74 -2.74
C ASP A 14 -7.59 -12.91 -4.16
N ASN A 15 -6.59 -12.08 -4.53
CA ASN A 15 -6.01 -12.00 -5.87
C ASN A 15 -7.02 -11.69 -7.00
N LYS A 16 -8.15 -11.08 -6.70
CA LYS A 16 -9.16 -10.68 -7.69
C LYS A 16 -8.77 -9.38 -8.38
N TYR A 17 -9.28 -9.21 -9.59
CA TYR A 17 -9.15 -7.95 -10.33
C TYR A 17 -10.10 -6.90 -9.80
N GLN A 18 -9.68 -5.65 -9.91
CA GLN A 18 -10.54 -4.49 -9.66
C GLN A 18 -11.70 -4.44 -10.66
N ASN A 19 -12.81 -3.79 -10.25
CA ASN A 19 -13.91 -3.52 -11.14
C ASN A 19 -13.48 -2.54 -12.24
N VAL A 20 -13.47 -2.99 -13.48
CA VAL A 20 -13.03 -2.18 -14.65
C VAL A 20 -13.94 -0.98 -14.92
N ASN A 21 -15.17 -1.01 -14.45
CA ASN A 21 -16.12 0.11 -14.53
C ASN A 21 -16.10 0.98 -13.26
N GLY A 22 -15.27 0.62 -12.27
CA GLY A 22 -15.09 1.40 -11.07
C GLY A 22 -14.27 2.66 -11.33
N TYR A 23 -14.45 3.63 -10.45
CA TYR A 23 -13.68 4.87 -10.46
C TYR A 23 -13.29 5.25 -9.04
N ALA A 24 -12.22 6.02 -8.92
CA ALA A 24 -11.77 6.60 -7.66
C ALA A 24 -11.82 8.11 -7.74
N THR A 25 -12.14 8.77 -6.63
CA THR A 25 -12.09 10.21 -6.48
C THR A 25 -11.18 10.59 -5.34
N ILE A 26 -10.39 11.66 -5.53
CA ILE A 26 -9.71 12.33 -4.41
C ILE A 26 -10.78 13.08 -3.64
N THR A 27 -10.95 12.75 -2.37
CA THR A 27 -11.99 13.30 -1.50
C THR A 27 -11.48 14.42 -0.61
N ASP A 28 -10.16 14.43 -0.36
CA ASP A 28 -9.51 15.46 0.44
C ASP A 28 -8.01 15.50 0.12
N PHE A 29 -7.38 16.67 0.28
CA PHE A 29 -5.95 16.84 0.11
C PHE A 29 -5.43 18.10 0.84
N SER A 30 -4.12 18.13 1.10
CA SER A 30 -3.41 19.30 1.64
C SER A 30 -2.02 19.39 1.02
N ASP A 31 -1.56 20.60 0.79
CA ASP A 31 -0.19 20.95 0.38
C ASP A 31 0.65 21.54 1.52
N ASN A 32 0.21 21.39 2.79
CA ASN A 32 0.96 21.80 3.96
C ASN A 32 2.30 21.04 4.02
N GLU A 33 3.42 21.75 4.05
CA GLU A 33 4.78 21.18 4.03
C GLU A 33 5.07 20.21 5.18
N ASN A 34 4.42 20.39 6.34
CA ASN A 34 4.57 19.50 7.49
C ASN A 34 3.75 18.20 7.34
N TYR A 35 2.64 18.25 6.60
CA TYR A 35 1.78 17.10 6.36
C TYR A 35 1.05 17.26 5.03
N MET A 36 1.76 16.98 3.95
CA MET A 36 1.20 16.99 2.60
C MET A 36 0.48 15.67 2.34
N TYR A 37 -0.78 15.69 1.93
CA TYR A 37 -1.52 14.45 1.73
C TYR A 37 -2.56 14.52 0.61
N ALA A 38 -2.98 13.33 0.16
CA ALA A 38 -4.20 13.12 -0.63
C ALA A 38 -4.93 11.88 -0.13
N ILE A 39 -6.25 11.97 -0.05
CA ILE A 39 -7.15 10.86 0.30
C ILE A 39 -8.04 10.54 -0.88
N ALA A 40 -8.11 9.26 -1.25
CA ALA A 40 -8.98 8.77 -2.32
C ALA A 40 -10.00 7.76 -1.78
N ASP A 41 -11.23 7.86 -2.27
CA ASP A 41 -12.24 6.82 -2.11
C ASP A 41 -12.12 5.80 -3.25
N LEU A 42 -11.76 4.57 -2.88
CA LEU A 42 -11.55 3.46 -3.80
C LEU A 42 -12.72 2.46 -3.80
N THR A 43 -13.81 2.75 -3.10
CA THR A 43 -14.91 1.81 -2.85
C THR A 43 -15.49 1.24 -4.15
N LYS A 44 -15.69 2.09 -5.17
CA LYS A 44 -16.25 1.65 -6.45
C LYS A 44 -15.32 0.74 -7.26
N ILE A 45 -14.01 0.87 -7.06
CA ILE A 45 -13.01 -0.01 -7.68
C ILE A 45 -13.08 -1.42 -7.08
N TYR A 46 -13.42 -1.52 -5.78
CA TYR A 46 -13.49 -2.78 -5.04
C TYR A 46 -14.93 -3.23 -4.75
N GLU A 47 -15.89 -2.77 -5.54
CA GLU A 47 -17.30 -3.18 -5.40
C GLU A 47 -17.43 -4.70 -5.46
N GLY A 48 -18.17 -5.28 -4.47
CA GLY A 48 -18.32 -6.73 -4.30
C GLY A 48 -17.12 -7.44 -3.65
N GLN A 49 -16.02 -6.72 -3.33
CA GLN A 49 -14.83 -7.25 -2.64
C GLN A 49 -14.69 -6.65 -1.23
N ALA A 50 -15.11 -5.41 -1.04
CA ALA A 50 -15.18 -4.74 0.25
C ALA A 50 -16.41 -3.83 0.32
N LYS A 51 -16.85 -3.44 1.54
CA LYS A 51 -17.95 -2.47 1.74
C LYS A 51 -17.48 -1.04 1.52
N GLU A 52 -16.27 -0.72 1.93
CA GLU A 52 -15.63 0.58 1.78
C GLU A 52 -14.12 0.39 1.73
N VAL A 53 -13.46 1.15 0.87
CA VAL A 53 -11.99 1.22 0.81
C VAL A 53 -11.59 2.66 0.60
N LYS A 54 -10.79 3.20 1.51
CA LYS A 54 -10.17 4.52 1.39
C LYS A 54 -8.68 4.40 1.51
N ARG A 55 -7.95 5.18 0.74
CA ARG A 55 -6.49 5.28 0.81
C ARG A 55 -6.08 6.71 0.99
N GLY A 56 -5.25 6.95 2.01
CA GLY A 56 -4.48 8.17 2.16
C GLY A 56 -3.01 7.92 1.84
N VAL A 57 -2.39 8.88 1.18
CA VAL A 57 -0.94 8.95 1.00
C VAL A 57 -0.48 10.29 1.52
N ALA A 58 0.52 10.30 2.39
CA ALA A 58 1.09 11.52 2.95
C ALA A 58 2.61 11.56 2.83
N ILE A 59 3.15 12.78 2.73
CA ILE A 59 4.56 13.08 3.02
C ILE A 59 4.57 13.79 4.36
N VAL A 60 5.28 13.22 5.33
CA VAL A 60 5.31 13.67 6.71
C VAL A 60 6.60 14.42 6.98
N ASP A 61 6.48 15.66 7.42
CA ASP A 61 7.59 16.57 7.77
C ASP A 61 8.68 16.66 6.67
N SER A 62 8.29 16.45 5.40
CA SER A 62 9.18 16.38 4.23
C SER A 62 10.27 15.27 4.33
N HIS A 63 10.12 14.28 5.21
CA HIS A 63 11.13 13.27 5.48
C HIS A 63 10.76 11.88 4.98
N TYR A 64 9.53 11.42 5.18
CA TYR A 64 9.11 10.09 4.81
C TYR A 64 7.66 10.07 4.31
N ALA A 65 7.30 9.02 3.60
CA ALA A 65 5.93 8.85 3.16
C ALA A 65 5.18 7.85 4.04
N ALA A 66 3.87 8.10 4.22
CA ALA A 66 2.95 7.17 4.86
C ALA A 66 1.82 6.81 3.89
N VAL A 67 1.46 5.54 3.86
CA VAL A 67 0.29 5.03 3.13
C VAL A 67 -0.64 4.37 4.13
N ARG A 68 -1.86 4.87 4.22
CA ARG A 68 -2.89 4.31 5.11
C ARG A 68 -4.11 3.90 4.30
N ASP A 69 -4.48 2.63 4.42
CA ASP A 69 -5.72 2.10 3.87
C ASP A 69 -6.68 1.79 5.00
N GLU A 70 -7.92 2.27 4.89
CA GLU A 70 -9.03 1.93 5.77
C GLU A 70 -10.04 1.11 4.99
N VAL A 71 -10.26 -0.13 5.43
CA VAL A 71 -11.05 -1.13 4.71
C VAL A 71 -12.20 -1.60 5.61
N LYS A 72 -13.44 -1.45 5.15
CA LYS A 72 -14.60 -2.14 5.75
C LYS A 72 -14.86 -3.43 4.98
N THR A 73 -14.66 -4.54 5.63
CA THR A 73 -14.74 -5.87 5.02
C THR A 73 -16.18 -6.35 4.84
N LEU A 74 -16.38 -7.30 3.92
CA LEU A 74 -17.62 -8.05 3.78
C LEU A 74 -17.77 -9.13 4.85
N GLY A 75 -18.84 -9.92 4.79
CA GLY A 75 -19.17 -10.97 5.75
C GLY A 75 -18.31 -12.24 5.66
N GLN A 76 -17.30 -12.27 4.80
CA GLN A 76 -16.38 -13.41 4.65
C GLN A 76 -14.95 -12.98 5.00
N PRO A 77 -14.13 -13.87 5.57
CA PRO A 77 -12.70 -13.66 5.67
C PRO A 77 -12.11 -13.41 4.27
N THR A 78 -11.14 -12.53 4.15
CA THR A 78 -10.47 -12.23 2.90
C THR A 78 -8.97 -12.05 3.13
N VAL A 79 -8.16 -12.47 2.16
CA VAL A 79 -6.73 -12.20 2.16
C VAL A 79 -6.47 -10.95 1.33
N ILE A 80 -5.91 -9.94 1.97
CA ILE A 80 -5.47 -8.75 1.25
C ILE A 80 -3.98 -8.85 0.92
N ARG A 81 -3.63 -8.41 -0.28
CA ARG A 81 -2.26 -8.13 -0.70
C ARG A 81 -2.10 -6.63 -0.86
N TRP A 82 -1.18 -6.05 -0.09
CA TRP A 82 -0.65 -4.71 -0.29
C TRP A 82 0.60 -4.82 -1.16
N ASN A 83 0.64 -4.11 -2.28
CA ASN A 83 1.67 -4.29 -3.29
C ASN A 83 2.31 -2.96 -3.68
N MET A 84 3.63 -2.97 -3.83
CA MET A 84 4.43 -1.89 -4.40
C MET A 84 5.39 -2.44 -5.45
N VAL A 85 5.52 -1.73 -6.56
CA VAL A 85 6.42 -2.05 -7.68
C VAL A 85 7.74 -1.32 -7.44
N THR A 86 8.88 -2.01 -7.61
CA THR A 86 10.20 -1.41 -7.42
C THR A 86 11.25 -2.00 -8.36
N GLU A 87 12.24 -1.20 -8.72
CA GLU A 87 13.49 -1.64 -9.35
C GLU A 87 14.62 -1.80 -8.31
N ALA A 88 14.38 -1.38 -7.06
CA ALA A 88 15.34 -1.58 -5.97
C ALA A 88 15.44 -3.05 -5.58
N GLN A 89 16.60 -3.45 -5.05
CA GLN A 89 16.84 -4.78 -4.52
C GLN A 89 16.18 -4.92 -3.15
N PRO A 90 15.18 -5.81 -2.97
CA PRO A 90 14.49 -5.99 -1.72
C PRO A 90 15.19 -7.02 -0.83
N ALA A 91 15.20 -6.75 0.47
CA ALA A 91 15.57 -7.70 1.51
C ALA A 91 14.55 -7.65 2.65
N ILE A 92 13.91 -8.77 2.96
CA ILE A 92 13.05 -8.88 4.16
C ILE A 92 14.00 -8.98 5.36
N ILE A 93 13.99 -7.97 6.22
CA ILE A 93 14.91 -7.85 7.36
C ILE A 93 14.22 -7.99 8.71
N GLY A 94 12.90 -8.12 8.73
CA GLY A 94 12.09 -8.30 9.94
C GLY A 94 10.69 -8.79 9.63
N GLU A 95 9.90 -9.05 10.67
CA GLU A 95 8.52 -9.52 10.55
C GLU A 95 7.61 -8.50 9.87
N HIS A 96 7.98 -7.21 9.94
CA HIS A 96 7.21 -6.08 9.44
C HIS A 96 8.01 -5.17 8.50
N THR A 97 9.24 -5.56 8.11
CA THR A 97 10.15 -4.63 7.43
C THR A 97 10.81 -5.25 6.21
N ILE A 98 10.75 -4.52 5.09
CA ILE A 98 11.56 -4.77 3.89
C ILE A 98 12.51 -3.59 3.71
N GLN A 99 13.80 -3.86 3.55
CA GLN A 99 14.77 -2.87 3.09
C GLN A 99 14.85 -2.93 1.56
N LEU A 100 14.76 -1.78 0.93
CA LEU A 100 14.97 -1.59 -0.50
C LEU A 100 16.30 -0.86 -0.70
N SER A 101 17.13 -1.35 -1.61
CA SER A 101 18.46 -0.76 -1.89
C SER A 101 18.61 -0.50 -3.37
N GLN A 102 19.00 0.72 -3.76
CA GLN A 102 19.24 1.11 -5.14
C GLN A 102 20.27 2.23 -5.21
N ASN A 103 21.30 2.10 -6.05
CA ASN A 103 22.32 3.12 -6.30
C ASN A 103 23.05 3.63 -5.03
N GLY A 104 23.20 2.76 -4.03
CA GLY A 104 23.83 3.12 -2.74
C GLY A 104 22.87 3.67 -1.70
N GLU A 105 21.65 4.04 -2.08
CA GLU A 105 20.60 4.53 -1.18
C GLU A 105 19.75 3.39 -0.63
N LYS A 106 19.12 3.64 0.52
CA LYS A 106 18.23 2.68 1.17
C LYS A 106 16.88 3.32 1.55
N LEU A 107 15.84 2.51 1.48
CA LEU A 107 14.49 2.84 1.92
C LEU A 107 13.96 1.66 2.74
N LEU A 108 13.36 1.94 3.89
CA LEU A 108 12.61 0.94 4.65
C LEU A 108 11.13 1.03 4.27
N LEU A 109 10.52 -0.11 3.93
CA LEU A 109 9.09 -0.32 3.91
C LEU A 109 8.74 -0.98 5.23
N GLU A 110 8.08 -0.24 6.11
CA GLU A 110 7.70 -0.69 7.45
C GLU A 110 6.17 -0.75 7.58
N VAL A 111 5.67 -1.90 8.04
CA VAL A 111 4.24 -2.14 8.23
C VAL A 111 3.92 -1.97 9.72
N GLU A 112 3.14 -0.93 10.05
CA GLU A 112 2.69 -0.67 11.42
C GLU A 112 1.37 -1.37 11.73
N SER A 113 0.54 -1.61 10.73
CA SER A 113 -0.75 -2.29 10.86
C SER A 113 -1.08 -3.04 9.56
N PRO A 114 -1.74 -4.22 9.65
CA PRO A 114 -2.13 -4.93 10.86
C PRO A 114 -0.94 -5.62 11.56
N ALA A 115 -1.12 -6.01 12.81
CA ALA A 115 -0.06 -6.65 13.61
C ALA A 115 0.38 -8.03 13.10
N LYS A 116 -0.44 -8.68 12.27
CA LYS A 116 -0.12 -9.97 11.67
C LYS A 116 -0.05 -9.83 10.15
N VAL A 117 1.15 -9.79 9.64
CA VAL A 117 1.42 -9.72 8.20
C VAL A 117 2.41 -10.80 7.80
N ARG A 118 2.39 -11.14 6.53
CA ARG A 118 3.39 -11.98 5.90
C ARG A 118 4.10 -11.14 4.84
N MET A 119 5.28 -10.63 5.18
CA MET A 119 6.11 -9.87 4.25
C MET A 119 6.51 -10.73 3.07
N LYS A 120 6.42 -10.20 1.86
CA LYS A 120 6.64 -10.94 0.62
C LYS A 120 7.28 -10.10 -0.48
N THR A 121 7.95 -10.81 -1.37
CA THR A 121 8.30 -10.33 -2.69
C THR A 121 7.64 -11.23 -3.73
N TRP A 122 7.28 -10.66 -4.89
CA TRP A 122 6.72 -11.43 -6.00
C TRP A 122 7.43 -11.07 -7.29
N SER A 123 7.49 -12.03 -8.20
CA SER A 123 8.02 -11.80 -9.53
C SER A 123 7.12 -10.84 -10.32
N ALA A 124 7.72 -9.86 -10.98
CA ALA A 124 7.04 -9.00 -11.93
C ALA A 124 7.02 -9.61 -13.36
N THR A 125 7.54 -10.82 -13.52
CA THR A 125 7.48 -11.53 -14.80
C THR A 125 6.03 -11.87 -15.14
N SER A 126 5.59 -11.51 -16.34
CA SER A 126 4.27 -11.89 -16.80
C SER A 126 4.14 -13.41 -16.90
N PRO A 127 2.99 -13.99 -16.51
CA PRO A 127 2.72 -15.39 -16.70
C PRO A 127 2.56 -15.79 -18.18
N ASN A 128 2.34 -14.82 -19.07
CA ASN A 128 2.12 -15.05 -20.48
C ASN A 128 3.37 -14.68 -21.31
N SER A 129 3.74 -15.55 -22.26
CA SER A 129 4.92 -15.34 -23.10
C SER A 129 4.80 -14.18 -24.10
N TRP A 130 3.58 -13.78 -24.42
CA TRP A 130 3.28 -12.66 -25.34
C TRP A 130 3.19 -11.29 -24.65
N ASP A 131 3.16 -11.25 -23.33
CA ASP A 131 3.18 -9.98 -22.59
C ASP A 131 4.58 -9.36 -22.57
N ALA A 132 4.61 -8.04 -22.41
CA ALA A 132 5.86 -7.32 -22.25
C ALA A 132 6.61 -7.79 -20.99
N LYS A 133 7.90 -8.06 -21.13
CA LYS A 133 8.78 -8.39 -20.02
C LYS A 133 9.01 -7.16 -19.13
N ASN A 134 9.23 -7.40 -17.84
CA ASN A 134 9.55 -6.39 -16.82
C ASN A 134 10.95 -6.68 -16.22
N PRO A 135 12.04 -6.54 -17.01
CA PRO A 135 13.37 -6.84 -16.51
C PRO A 135 13.74 -5.87 -15.38
N GLY A 136 14.37 -6.38 -14.32
CA GLY A 136 14.82 -5.58 -13.18
C GLY A 136 13.72 -5.13 -12.22
N VAL A 137 12.44 -5.46 -12.49
CA VAL A 137 11.31 -5.08 -11.64
C VAL A 137 10.91 -6.21 -10.70
N THR A 138 10.61 -5.86 -9.46
CA THR A 138 10.09 -6.77 -8.42
C THR A 138 8.87 -6.14 -7.76
N PHE A 139 7.96 -6.96 -7.28
CA PHE A 139 6.87 -6.54 -6.42
C PHE A 139 7.23 -6.84 -4.97
N VAL A 140 6.96 -5.89 -4.08
CA VAL A 140 7.23 -5.99 -2.65
C VAL A 140 5.99 -5.59 -1.85
N GLY A 141 5.87 -6.09 -0.65
CA GLY A 141 4.77 -5.76 0.25
C GLY A 141 4.43 -6.89 1.19
N PHE A 142 3.16 -7.08 1.46
CA PHE A 142 2.71 -8.10 2.40
C PHE A 142 1.32 -8.65 2.05
N GLU A 143 1.01 -9.79 2.65
CA GLU A 143 -0.33 -10.35 2.74
C GLU A 143 -0.81 -10.32 4.19
N ALA A 144 -2.09 -10.07 4.39
CA ALA A 144 -2.76 -10.16 5.69
C ALA A 144 -4.15 -10.77 5.54
N GLU A 145 -4.59 -11.50 6.56
CA GLU A 145 -5.96 -12.00 6.67
C GLU A 145 -6.80 -10.94 7.40
N LEU A 146 -7.82 -10.44 6.72
CA LEU A 146 -8.76 -9.48 7.28
C LEU A 146 -9.99 -10.18 7.85
N ARG A 147 -10.45 -9.71 9.02
CA ARG A 147 -11.63 -10.26 9.68
C ARG A 147 -12.90 -9.88 8.91
N PRO A 148 -13.93 -10.74 8.91
CA PRO A 148 -15.22 -10.43 8.31
C PRO A 148 -15.96 -9.35 9.13
N ASN A 149 -16.77 -8.52 8.43
CA ASN A 149 -17.59 -7.46 9.01
C ASN A 149 -16.82 -6.52 9.96
N ALA A 150 -15.58 -6.22 9.65
CA ALA A 150 -14.69 -5.38 10.47
C ALA A 150 -14.24 -4.13 9.69
N THR A 151 -13.79 -3.14 10.44
CA THR A 151 -12.94 -2.06 9.91
C THR A 151 -11.49 -2.44 10.19
N GLU A 152 -10.71 -2.58 9.14
CA GLU A 152 -9.30 -2.95 9.19
C GLU A 152 -8.44 -1.81 8.65
N VAL A 153 -7.27 -1.64 9.22
CA VAL A 153 -6.30 -0.61 8.83
C VAL A 153 -5.04 -1.29 8.31
N LEU A 154 -4.55 -0.84 7.15
CA LEU A 154 -3.24 -1.18 6.62
C LEU A 154 -2.41 0.10 6.65
N GLN A 155 -1.37 0.11 7.48
CA GLN A 155 -0.53 1.27 7.70
C GLN A 155 0.91 0.93 7.32
N VAL A 156 1.45 1.67 6.36
CA VAL A 156 2.82 1.49 5.86
C VAL A 156 3.55 2.82 5.91
N LYS A 157 4.79 2.80 6.38
CA LYS A 157 5.74 3.91 6.23
C LYS A 157 6.82 3.54 5.22
N LEU A 158 7.20 4.49 4.39
CA LEU A 158 8.33 4.42 3.47
C LEU A 158 9.38 5.42 3.96
N ILE A 159 10.43 4.90 4.61
CA ILE A 159 11.38 5.68 5.40
C ILE A 159 12.74 5.65 4.70
N PRO A 160 13.16 6.75 4.05
CA PRO A 160 14.52 6.87 3.52
C PRO A 160 15.57 6.79 4.64
N GLU A 161 16.78 6.33 4.31
CA GLU A 161 17.91 6.41 5.25
C GLU A 161 18.21 7.88 5.57
N GLY A 162 18.26 8.23 6.88
CA GLY A 162 18.47 9.60 7.31
C GLY A 162 18.40 9.77 8.82
N ASN A 163 18.75 10.97 9.28
CA ASN A 163 18.72 11.33 10.71
C ASN A 163 17.49 12.21 10.99
N PHE A 164 16.32 11.61 11.09
CA PHE A 164 15.05 12.26 11.41
C PHE A 164 14.15 11.33 12.22
N ASP A 165 13.14 11.89 12.89
CA ASP A 165 12.15 11.10 13.62
C ASP A 165 11.05 10.59 12.67
N SER A 166 10.90 9.29 12.56
CA SER A 166 9.83 8.62 11.81
C SER A 166 8.72 8.03 12.69
N ASN A 167 8.75 8.31 14.00
CA ASN A 167 7.82 7.71 14.98
C ASN A 167 6.49 8.47 15.10
N LYS A 168 6.27 9.55 14.33
CA LYS A 168 5.01 10.27 14.35
C LYS A 168 3.84 9.33 14.08
N GLU A 169 2.85 9.35 14.95
CA GLU A 169 1.63 8.57 14.78
C GLU A 169 0.85 9.05 13.55
N ILE A 170 0.45 8.12 12.71
CA ILE A 170 -0.39 8.41 11.54
C ILE A 170 -1.85 8.21 11.95
N MET A 171 -2.55 9.31 12.12
CA MET A 171 -3.94 9.36 12.57
C MET A 171 -4.91 8.70 11.57
N PRO A 172 -6.16 8.38 11.96
CA PRO A 172 -7.22 8.01 11.03
C PRO A 172 -7.39 9.02 9.89
N LEU A 173 -7.80 8.56 8.69
CA LEU A 173 -7.92 9.42 7.50
C LEU A 173 -8.87 10.62 7.72
N THR A 174 -9.88 10.46 8.58
CA THR A 174 -10.81 11.56 8.95
C THR A 174 -10.12 12.72 9.66
N ASP A 175 -8.98 12.47 10.27
CA ASP A 175 -8.28 13.43 11.13
C ASP A 175 -7.08 14.10 10.41
N TRP A 176 -6.76 13.67 9.20
CA TRP A 176 -5.61 14.19 8.45
C TRP A 176 -5.71 15.69 8.16
N LYS A 177 -6.91 16.22 8.00
CA LYS A 177 -7.16 17.68 7.85
C LYS A 177 -6.80 18.53 9.07
N ASN A 178 -6.52 17.88 10.21
CA ASN A 178 -6.20 18.56 11.48
C ASN A 178 -4.67 18.57 11.77
N ASN A 179 -3.85 18.01 10.85
CA ASN A 179 -2.39 17.96 10.99
C ASN A 179 -1.69 19.17 10.38
#